data_a9ee6fc66a7471236072d90393b9be7d
#
_entry.id   a9ee6fc66a7471236072d90393b9be7d
#
_cell.length_a   1.000
_cell.length_b   1.000
_cell.length_c   1.000
_cell.angle_alpha   90.00
_cell.angle_beta   90.00
_cell.angle_gamma   90.00
#
_symmetry.space_group_name_H-M   'P 1'
#
loop_
_entity.id
_entity.type
_entity.pdbx_description
1 polymer ?
#
loop_
_entity_poly.entity_id
_entity_poly.type
_entity_poly.pdbx_seq_one_letter_code
_entity_poly.pdbx_strand_id
1 'polypeptide(L)'
;MRHRQVVYDDAVIRGRSKTDTILECANYLYENLASQGLFVSADVFGTIIGSGVDSSAVGQDYTEMAKILDYICPMIYPSHYSSGNFGLEHPDMEPYKTIFGALQKSGKVLLDASRADNHESRQAIVRPWLQDFTATYLGEGNYITYGAAEVAEEVRAVQDAGYEEWMLWSAANKYHLEGLSADGSSAAAAEVSTETSEEGETAGEDADGTSEAESAAETAQQ
;
A
#
# COMPACT_ATOMS: atom_id res chain seq x y z
N MET A 1 -22.45 7.53 -15.57
CA MET A 1 -23.01 8.07 -14.28
C MET A 1 -22.34 9.39 -13.96
N ARG A 2 -23.07 10.44 -13.55
CA ARG A 2 -22.45 11.70 -13.12
C ARG A 2 -21.88 11.46 -11.72
N HIS A 3 -20.58 11.59 -11.54
CA HIS A 3 -19.98 11.58 -10.20
C HIS A 3 -20.63 12.69 -9.37
N ARG A 4 -21.30 12.32 -8.29
CA ARG A 4 -21.76 13.29 -7.31
C ARG A 4 -20.52 13.89 -6.65
N GLN A 5 -20.23 15.14 -6.97
CA GLN A 5 -19.21 15.87 -6.25
C GLN A 5 -19.65 15.94 -4.78
N VAL A 6 -18.81 15.44 -3.89
CA VAL A 6 -19.04 15.57 -2.45
C VAL A 6 -18.88 17.05 -2.10
N VAL A 7 -19.95 17.63 -1.55
CA VAL A 7 -19.94 19.00 -1.06
C VAL A 7 -19.78 18.95 0.45
N TYR A 8 -18.73 19.56 0.95
CA TYR A 8 -18.49 19.67 2.40
C TYR A 8 -19.12 20.98 2.92
N ASP A 9 -19.56 20.95 4.18
CA ASP A 9 -20.05 22.15 4.85
C ASP A 9 -18.89 23.13 5.10
N ASP A 10 -18.98 24.33 4.55
CA ASP A 10 -17.94 25.35 4.68
C ASP A 10 -17.66 25.72 6.15
N ALA A 11 -18.64 25.63 7.04
CA ALA A 11 -18.47 25.85 8.47
C ALA A 11 -17.60 24.76 9.11
N VAL A 12 -17.60 23.55 8.56
CA VAL A 12 -16.79 22.42 9.04
C VAL A 12 -15.38 22.50 8.48
N ILE A 13 -15.26 22.68 7.15
CA ILE A 13 -13.92 22.71 6.48
C ILE A 13 -13.17 24.02 6.74
N ARG A 14 -13.88 25.12 7.05
CA ARG A 14 -13.29 26.44 7.34
C ARG A 14 -12.28 26.91 6.27
N GLY A 15 -12.57 26.63 5.01
CA GLY A 15 -11.72 26.97 3.87
C GLY A 15 -10.46 26.09 3.73
N ARG A 16 -10.34 25.01 4.48
CA ARG A 16 -9.21 24.05 4.36
C ARG A 16 -9.40 23.13 3.17
N SER A 17 -8.29 22.74 2.55
CA SER A 17 -8.28 21.68 1.55
C SER A 17 -8.42 20.28 2.19
N LYS A 18 -8.65 19.26 1.37
CA LYS A 18 -8.57 17.86 1.83
C LYS A 18 -7.19 17.55 2.41
N THR A 19 -6.14 18.01 1.75
CA THR A 19 -4.74 17.80 2.17
C THR A 19 -4.48 18.43 3.52
N ASP A 20 -4.88 19.69 3.75
CA ASP A 20 -4.72 20.33 5.05
C ASP A 20 -5.40 19.55 6.16
N THR A 21 -6.59 19.03 5.88
CA THR A 21 -7.37 18.24 6.85
C THR A 21 -6.72 16.91 7.18
N ILE A 22 -6.18 16.21 6.17
CA ILE A 22 -5.47 14.94 6.37
C ILE A 22 -4.15 15.15 7.14
N LEU A 23 -3.39 16.19 6.78
CA LEU A 23 -2.14 16.53 7.47
C LEU A 23 -2.38 16.94 8.93
N GLU A 24 -3.43 17.74 9.21
CA GLU A 24 -3.82 18.09 10.57
C GLU A 24 -4.18 16.83 11.39
N CYS A 25 -4.95 15.91 10.80
CA CYS A 25 -5.27 14.64 11.44
C CYS A 25 -4.02 13.80 11.71
N ALA A 26 -3.11 13.68 10.74
CA ALA A 26 -1.86 12.94 10.88
C ALA A 26 -0.97 13.53 11.99
N ASN A 27 -0.83 14.85 12.03
CA ASN A 27 -0.10 15.54 13.11
C ASN A 27 -0.73 15.29 14.48
N TYR A 28 -2.05 15.44 14.58
CA TYR A 28 -2.76 15.19 15.83
C TYR A 28 -2.56 13.77 16.35
N LEU A 29 -2.68 12.77 15.46
CA LEU A 29 -2.45 11.37 15.82
C LEU A 29 -0.98 11.15 16.23
N TYR A 30 -0.04 11.70 15.48
CA TYR A 30 1.38 11.58 15.77
C TYR A 30 1.72 12.15 17.15
N GLU A 31 1.33 13.38 17.45
CA GLU A 31 1.62 14.02 18.73
C GLU A 31 1.06 13.24 19.93
N ASN A 32 -0.16 12.70 19.79
CA ASN A 32 -0.79 11.96 20.88
C ASN A 32 -0.25 10.56 21.08
N LEU A 33 0.14 9.86 20.01
CA LEU A 33 0.61 8.46 20.07
C LEU A 33 2.11 8.39 20.32
N ALA A 34 2.92 9.23 19.68
CA ALA A 34 4.36 9.27 19.88
C ALA A 34 4.73 9.65 21.31
N SER A 35 3.94 10.52 21.95
CA SER A 35 4.13 10.87 23.38
C SER A 35 3.94 9.69 24.32
N GLN A 36 3.30 8.60 23.88
CA GLN A 36 3.12 7.36 24.60
C GLN A 36 4.17 6.29 24.23
N GLY A 37 5.17 6.65 23.41
CA GLY A 37 6.22 5.74 22.96
C GLY A 37 5.80 4.81 21.84
N LEU A 38 4.73 5.14 21.10
CA LEU A 38 4.25 4.36 19.96
C LEU A 38 4.82 4.93 18.64
N PHE A 39 5.16 4.04 17.71
CA PHE A 39 5.43 4.40 16.33
C PHE A 39 4.12 4.61 15.57
N VAL A 40 4.09 5.63 14.73
CA VAL A 40 2.89 6.00 13.95
C VAL A 40 3.16 5.79 12.47
N SER A 41 2.31 4.98 11.84
CA SER A 41 2.35 4.73 10.40
C SER A 41 1.05 5.13 9.73
N ALA A 42 1.09 5.40 8.44
CA ALA A 42 -0.12 5.57 7.63
C ALA A 42 0.02 4.89 6.27
N ASP A 43 -1.05 4.22 5.87
CA ASP A 43 -1.21 3.70 4.53
C ASP A 43 -1.61 4.83 3.57
N VAL A 44 -0.95 4.90 2.43
CA VAL A 44 -1.21 5.90 1.41
C VAL A 44 -1.32 5.25 0.04
N PHE A 45 -2.06 5.86 -0.87
CA PHE A 45 -2.11 5.36 -2.24
C PHE A 45 -0.74 5.45 -2.91
N GLY A 46 -0.29 4.36 -3.54
CA GLY A 46 0.99 4.36 -4.26
C GLY A 46 1.02 5.33 -5.45
N THR A 47 -0.13 5.58 -6.07
CA THR A 47 -0.26 6.50 -7.22
C THR A 47 0.01 7.95 -6.88
N ILE A 48 -0.12 8.37 -5.61
CA ILE A 48 0.17 9.76 -5.21
C ILE A 48 1.66 10.11 -5.25
N ILE A 49 2.55 9.12 -5.31
CA ILE A 49 3.99 9.33 -5.34
C ILE A 49 4.37 10.18 -6.56
N GLY A 50 4.68 11.46 -6.32
CA GLY A 50 5.03 12.43 -7.35
C GLY A 50 3.89 12.72 -8.37
N SER A 51 2.63 12.55 -7.96
CA SER A 51 1.44 12.94 -8.73
C SER A 51 0.61 13.95 -7.94
N GLY A 52 0.70 15.21 -8.29
CA GLY A 52 -0.09 16.27 -7.65
C GLY A 52 -1.60 16.13 -7.91
N VAL A 53 -1.98 15.51 -9.02
CA VAL A 53 -3.39 15.28 -9.37
C VAL A 53 -3.99 14.23 -8.44
N ASP A 54 -3.34 13.07 -8.31
CA ASP A 54 -3.81 12.00 -7.45
C ASP A 54 -3.76 12.41 -5.98
N SER A 55 -2.67 13.07 -5.57
CA SER A 55 -2.51 13.65 -4.24
C SER A 55 -3.70 14.57 -3.87
N SER A 56 -4.04 15.50 -4.76
CA SER A 56 -5.17 16.42 -4.53
C SER A 56 -6.52 15.70 -4.54
N ALA A 57 -6.68 14.67 -5.36
CA ALA A 57 -7.94 13.92 -5.45
C ALA A 57 -8.29 13.20 -4.15
N VAL A 58 -7.29 12.58 -3.49
CA VAL A 58 -7.48 11.84 -2.23
C VAL A 58 -7.13 12.66 -0.99
N GLY A 59 -6.42 13.78 -1.13
CA GLY A 59 -5.97 14.63 -0.03
C GLY A 59 -4.73 14.12 0.71
N GLN A 60 -4.01 13.17 0.13
CA GLN A 60 -2.76 12.64 0.70
C GLN A 60 -1.56 13.30 0.01
N ASP A 61 -0.76 14.07 0.72
CA ASP A 61 0.52 14.58 0.24
C ASP A 61 1.64 13.69 0.75
N TYR A 62 2.28 12.97 -0.18
CA TYR A 62 3.29 11.96 0.14
C TYR A 62 4.48 12.54 0.91
N THR A 63 4.99 13.68 0.46
CA THR A 63 6.17 14.31 1.04
C THR A 63 5.88 14.96 2.37
N GLU A 64 4.74 15.64 2.51
CA GLU A 64 4.37 16.27 3.78
C GLU A 64 3.98 15.23 4.84
N MET A 65 3.30 14.14 4.46
CA MET A 65 3.01 13.03 5.38
C MET A 65 4.30 12.34 5.86
N ALA A 66 5.29 12.18 4.97
CA ALA A 66 6.58 11.58 5.33
C ALA A 66 7.38 12.42 6.35
N LYS A 67 7.12 13.72 6.49
CA LYS A 67 7.75 14.57 7.51
C LYS A 67 7.13 14.38 8.89
N ILE A 68 5.88 13.89 8.96
CA ILE A 68 5.11 13.75 10.20
C ILE A 68 5.30 12.35 10.80
N LEU A 69 5.15 11.31 9.98
CA LEU A 69 5.04 9.92 10.40
C LEU A 69 6.39 9.27 10.71
N ASP A 70 6.38 8.15 11.45
CA ASP A 70 7.53 7.25 11.58
C ASP A 70 7.67 6.36 10.36
N TYR A 71 6.54 5.85 9.84
CA TYR A 71 6.49 5.02 8.64
C TYR A 71 5.43 5.55 7.67
N ILE A 72 5.77 5.55 6.40
CA ILE A 72 4.82 5.79 5.31
C ILE A 72 4.72 4.52 4.47
N CYS A 73 3.50 4.02 4.31
CA CYS A 73 3.23 2.71 3.74
C CYS A 73 2.45 2.86 2.42
N PRO A 74 3.14 3.14 1.29
CA PRO A 74 2.47 3.27 0.01
C PRO A 74 1.95 1.91 -0.47
N MET A 75 0.67 1.86 -0.86
CA MET A 75 0.05 0.69 -1.47
C MET A 75 0.47 0.61 -2.94
N ILE A 76 1.59 -0.07 -3.20
CA ILE A 76 2.16 -0.23 -4.54
C ILE A 76 1.69 -1.58 -5.09
N TYR A 77 0.46 -1.63 -5.59
CA TYR A 77 -0.07 -2.82 -6.26
C TYR A 77 0.05 -2.62 -7.77
N PRO A 78 0.77 -3.49 -8.51
CA PRO A 78 0.91 -3.38 -9.96
C PRO A 78 -0.43 -3.22 -10.69
N SER A 79 -1.48 -3.91 -10.21
CA SER A 79 -2.83 -3.83 -10.76
C SER A 79 -3.50 -2.45 -10.62
N HIS A 80 -2.99 -1.57 -9.78
CA HIS A 80 -3.53 -0.21 -9.56
C HIS A 80 -2.88 0.86 -10.44
N TYR A 81 -1.91 0.48 -11.28
CA TYR A 81 -1.27 1.40 -12.20
C TYR A 81 -1.79 1.19 -13.63
N SER A 82 -2.23 2.26 -14.26
CA SER A 82 -2.69 2.23 -15.64
C SER A 82 -1.52 2.16 -16.63
N SER A 83 -1.82 1.77 -17.86
CA SER A 83 -0.88 1.79 -19.00
C SER A 83 -0.12 3.11 -19.08
N GLY A 84 1.17 3.04 -19.39
CA GLY A 84 2.09 4.18 -19.47
C GLY A 84 2.82 4.50 -18.17
N ASN A 85 2.35 4.03 -17.00
CA ASN A 85 3.12 4.17 -15.78
C ASN A 85 4.45 3.41 -15.89
N PHE A 86 5.52 4.05 -15.47
CA PHE A 86 6.90 3.51 -15.53
C PHE A 86 7.34 3.07 -16.94
N GLY A 87 6.65 3.53 -18.00
CA GLY A 87 6.88 3.13 -19.38
C GLY A 87 6.34 1.75 -19.74
N LEU A 88 5.48 1.18 -18.92
CA LEU A 88 4.90 -0.15 -19.09
C LEU A 88 3.51 -0.07 -19.72
N GLU A 89 3.22 -1.00 -20.65
CA GLU A 89 1.90 -1.12 -21.25
C GLU A 89 0.91 -1.79 -20.29
N HIS A 90 1.36 -2.83 -19.59
CA HIS A 90 0.58 -3.58 -18.64
C HIS A 90 1.37 -3.73 -17.32
N PRO A 91 1.28 -2.77 -16.37
CA PRO A 91 2.05 -2.81 -15.13
C PRO A 91 1.86 -4.08 -14.30
N ASP A 92 0.64 -4.65 -14.26
CA ASP A 92 0.34 -5.89 -13.53
C ASP A 92 1.06 -7.12 -14.09
N MET A 93 1.43 -7.10 -15.36
CA MET A 93 2.20 -8.17 -16.00
C MET A 93 3.71 -8.07 -15.77
N GLU A 94 4.17 -6.97 -15.16
CA GLU A 94 5.59 -6.70 -14.92
C GLU A 94 5.81 -6.23 -13.46
N PRO A 95 5.53 -7.10 -12.46
CA PRO A 95 5.53 -6.73 -11.05
C PRO A 95 6.87 -6.13 -10.59
N TYR A 96 7.99 -6.76 -10.92
CA TYR A 96 9.32 -6.23 -10.59
C TYR A 96 9.50 -4.79 -11.06
N LYS A 97 9.22 -4.52 -12.35
CA LYS A 97 9.47 -3.19 -12.93
C LYS A 97 8.53 -2.13 -12.33
N THR A 98 7.31 -2.52 -12.02
CA THR A 98 6.31 -1.62 -11.43
C THR A 98 6.73 -1.23 -10.01
N ILE A 99 7.06 -2.20 -9.15
CA ILE A 99 7.53 -1.95 -7.78
C ILE A 99 8.82 -1.14 -7.79
N PHE A 100 9.82 -1.57 -8.58
CA PHE A 100 11.10 -0.87 -8.68
C PHE A 100 10.92 0.58 -9.14
N GLY A 101 10.12 0.80 -10.20
CA GLY A 101 9.86 2.15 -10.73
C GLY A 101 9.15 3.06 -9.73
N ALA A 102 8.15 2.53 -9.00
CA ALA A 102 7.43 3.28 -7.97
C ALA A 102 8.35 3.66 -6.81
N LEU A 103 9.20 2.75 -6.34
CA LEU A 103 10.13 2.99 -5.24
C LEU A 103 11.27 3.93 -5.62
N GLN A 104 11.81 3.82 -6.84
CA GLN A 104 12.77 4.78 -7.37
C GLN A 104 12.17 6.21 -7.41
N LYS A 105 10.90 6.32 -7.83
CA LYS A 105 10.17 7.58 -7.81
C LYS A 105 9.97 8.09 -6.39
N SER A 106 9.63 7.20 -5.44
CA SER A 106 9.51 7.52 -4.02
C SER A 106 10.80 8.12 -3.47
N GLY A 107 11.93 7.43 -3.62
CA GLY A 107 13.24 7.91 -3.18
C GLY A 107 13.59 9.27 -3.76
N LYS A 108 13.30 9.47 -5.06
CA LYS A 108 13.55 10.76 -5.71
C LYS A 108 12.73 11.89 -5.12
N VAL A 109 11.41 11.73 -4.97
CA VAL A 109 10.56 12.83 -4.47
C VAL A 109 10.84 13.16 -3.02
N LEU A 110 11.15 12.17 -2.18
CA LEU A 110 11.53 12.38 -0.79
C LEU A 110 12.89 13.07 -0.68
N LEU A 111 13.87 12.69 -1.50
CA LEU A 111 15.17 13.35 -1.54
C LEU A 111 15.06 14.80 -2.01
N ASP A 112 14.25 15.06 -3.06
CA ASP A 112 14.04 16.41 -3.56
C ASP A 112 13.35 17.30 -2.51
N ALA A 113 12.36 16.76 -1.78
CA ALA A 113 11.69 17.45 -0.68
C ALA A 113 12.66 17.76 0.48
N SER A 114 13.49 16.78 0.88
CA SER A 114 14.50 16.96 1.91
C SER A 114 15.54 18.02 1.54
N ARG A 115 15.95 18.07 0.28
CA ARG A 115 16.87 19.12 -0.21
C ARG A 115 16.23 20.51 -0.21
N ALA A 116 14.93 20.57 -0.49
CA ALA A 116 14.21 21.84 -0.53
C ALA A 116 14.09 22.49 0.87
N ASP A 117 14.10 21.71 1.93
CA ASP A 117 14.08 22.15 3.32
C ASP A 117 15.45 22.09 4.03
N ASN A 118 16.53 21.97 3.26
CA ASN A 118 17.91 21.87 3.76
C ASN A 118 18.16 20.69 4.71
N HIS A 119 17.44 19.59 4.54
CA HIS A 119 17.50 18.39 5.40
C HIS A 119 17.09 18.65 6.86
N GLU A 120 16.27 19.66 7.11
CA GLU A 120 15.81 20.00 8.46
C GLU A 120 14.67 19.09 8.93
N SER A 121 13.82 18.62 7.98
CA SER A 121 12.71 17.73 8.31
C SER A 121 13.18 16.29 8.44
N ARG A 122 12.54 15.57 9.37
CA ARG A 122 12.65 14.12 9.43
C ARG A 122 12.03 13.50 8.17
N GLN A 123 12.38 12.26 7.89
CA GLN A 123 11.78 11.48 6.83
C GLN A 123 11.30 10.14 7.40
N ALA A 124 10.04 9.80 7.10
CA ALA A 124 9.48 8.51 7.46
C ALA A 124 10.24 7.37 6.76
N ILE A 125 10.31 6.22 7.41
CA ILE A 125 10.74 4.98 6.79
C ILE A 125 9.65 4.55 5.80
N VAL A 126 10.04 4.24 4.57
CA VAL A 126 9.12 3.76 3.54
C VAL A 126 8.95 2.25 3.67
N ARG A 127 7.73 1.80 3.91
CA ARG A 127 7.36 0.39 4.02
C ARG A 127 6.20 0.09 3.07
N PRO A 128 6.46 -0.27 1.80
CA PRO A 128 5.40 -0.48 0.81
C PRO A 128 4.54 -1.70 1.12
N TRP A 129 3.25 -1.61 0.78
CA TRP A 129 2.40 -2.75 0.61
C TRP A 129 2.60 -3.32 -0.80
N LEU A 130 2.83 -4.62 -0.88
CA LEU A 130 3.03 -5.40 -2.10
C LEU A 130 1.79 -6.25 -2.39
N GLN A 131 1.59 -6.59 -3.68
CA GLN A 131 0.46 -7.37 -4.14
C GLN A 131 0.69 -8.87 -3.96
N ASP A 132 -0.27 -9.57 -3.33
CA ASP A 132 -0.29 -11.03 -3.34
C ASP A 132 -1.71 -11.53 -3.69
N PHE A 133 -2.18 -11.10 -4.88
CA PHE A 133 -3.47 -11.51 -5.43
C PHE A 133 -3.49 -11.36 -6.95
N THR A 134 -4.25 -12.23 -7.64
CA THR A 134 -4.47 -12.12 -9.09
C THR A 134 -5.58 -11.12 -9.39
N ALA A 135 -5.28 -10.10 -10.19
CA ALA A 135 -6.18 -9.00 -10.52
C ALA A 135 -7.05 -9.31 -11.76
N THR A 136 -7.88 -10.35 -11.69
CA THR A 136 -8.72 -10.80 -12.83
C THR A 136 -9.67 -9.74 -13.37
N TYR A 137 -10.03 -8.73 -12.57
CA TYR A 137 -10.90 -7.62 -12.96
C TYR A 137 -10.30 -6.72 -14.05
N LEU A 138 -8.98 -6.79 -14.28
CA LEU A 138 -8.32 -6.07 -15.37
C LEU A 138 -8.65 -6.62 -16.76
N GLY A 139 -9.22 -7.83 -16.82
CA GLY A 139 -9.53 -8.52 -18.06
C GLY A 139 -8.35 -9.30 -18.64
N GLU A 140 -8.67 -10.32 -19.44
CA GLU A 140 -7.69 -11.21 -20.07
C GLU A 140 -6.63 -10.41 -20.87
N GLY A 141 -5.35 -10.77 -20.70
CA GLY A 141 -4.22 -10.11 -21.35
C GLY A 141 -3.70 -8.86 -20.63
N ASN A 142 -4.36 -8.39 -19.56
CA ASN A 142 -3.93 -7.21 -18.81
C ASN A 142 -3.46 -7.54 -17.38
N TYR A 143 -3.48 -8.81 -16.98
CA TYR A 143 -3.01 -9.25 -15.67
C TYR A 143 -2.21 -10.55 -15.80
N ILE A 144 -1.38 -10.82 -14.79
CA ILE A 144 -0.69 -12.10 -14.62
C ILE A 144 -1.29 -12.86 -13.42
N THR A 145 -1.26 -14.19 -13.47
CA THR A 145 -1.63 -15.00 -12.30
C THR A 145 -0.54 -14.86 -11.25
N TYR A 146 -0.91 -14.36 -10.08
CA TYR A 146 0.01 -14.21 -8.97
C TYR A 146 0.23 -15.53 -8.24
N GLY A 147 1.48 -15.78 -7.92
CA GLY A 147 1.99 -16.89 -7.15
C GLY A 147 3.33 -16.52 -6.51
N ALA A 148 4.05 -17.53 -6.05
CA ALA A 148 5.33 -17.36 -5.37
C ALA A 148 6.38 -16.59 -6.19
N ALA A 149 6.39 -16.79 -7.52
CA ALA A 149 7.36 -16.14 -8.39
C ALA A 149 7.14 -14.62 -8.48
N GLU A 150 5.90 -14.19 -8.61
CA GLU A 150 5.53 -12.77 -8.68
C GLU A 150 5.79 -12.06 -7.36
N VAL A 151 5.45 -12.69 -6.22
CA VAL A 151 5.78 -12.18 -4.89
C VAL A 151 7.29 -12.05 -4.69
N ALA A 152 8.07 -13.05 -5.10
CA ALA A 152 9.53 -13.00 -5.04
C ALA A 152 10.10 -11.85 -5.90
N GLU A 153 9.53 -11.60 -7.08
CA GLU A 153 9.94 -10.49 -7.94
C GLU A 153 9.65 -9.13 -7.32
N GLU A 154 8.49 -8.96 -6.66
CA GLU A 154 8.16 -7.72 -5.95
C GLU A 154 9.14 -7.47 -4.78
N VAL A 155 9.40 -8.49 -3.96
CA VAL A 155 10.34 -8.39 -2.83
C VAL A 155 11.75 -8.06 -3.33
N ARG A 156 12.20 -8.72 -4.39
CA ARG A 156 13.50 -8.40 -5.02
C ARG A 156 13.55 -6.96 -5.50
N ALA A 157 12.47 -6.45 -6.11
CA ALA A 157 12.39 -5.07 -6.57
C ALA A 157 12.50 -4.06 -5.42
N VAL A 158 11.93 -4.37 -4.24
CA VAL A 158 12.08 -3.55 -3.03
C VAL A 158 13.56 -3.48 -2.61
N GLN A 159 14.23 -4.63 -2.54
CA GLN A 159 15.64 -4.72 -2.16
C GLN A 159 16.54 -4.00 -3.17
N ASP A 160 16.36 -4.24 -4.47
CA ASP A 160 17.14 -3.60 -5.54
C ASP A 160 16.89 -2.08 -5.60
N ALA A 161 15.73 -1.60 -5.15
CA ALA A 161 15.44 -0.18 -5.01
C ALA A 161 16.09 0.45 -3.75
N GLY A 162 16.72 -0.36 -2.88
CA GLY A 162 17.42 0.09 -1.67
C GLY A 162 16.53 0.20 -0.43
N TYR A 163 15.40 -0.51 -0.41
CA TYR A 163 14.50 -0.58 0.74
C TYR A 163 14.58 -1.96 1.40
N GLU A 164 14.38 -2.02 2.72
CA GLU A 164 14.52 -3.23 3.52
C GLU A 164 13.20 -3.77 4.03
N GLU A 165 12.19 -2.91 4.14
CA GLU A 165 10.90 -3.22 4.76
C GLU A 165 9.78 -3.23 3.73
N TRP A 166 8.84 -4.15 3.91
CA TRP A 166 7.64 -4.29 3.07
C TRP A 166 6.55 -5.07 3.80
N MET A 167 5.35 -5.04 3.27
CA MET A 167 4.18 -5.80 3.74
C MET A 167 3.46 -6.42 2.55
N LEU A 168 2.86 -7.60 2.73
CA LEU A 168 2.02 -8.24 1.70
C LEU A 168 0.56 -7.96 1.94
N TRP A 169 -0.18 -7.77 0.86
CA TRP A 169 -1.64 -7.63 0.87
C TRP A 169 -2.31 -8.70 0.02
N SER A 170 -3.26 -9.42 0.62
CA SER A 170 -4.20 -10.31 -0.05
C SER A 170 -5.57 -10.19 0.58
N ALA A 171 -6.57 -9.77 -0.19
CA ALA A 171 -7.96 -9.65 0.30
C ALA A 171 -8.54 -11.01 0.74
N ALA A 172 -8.05 -12.11 0.14
CA ALA A 172 -8.43 -13.49 0.50
C ALA A 172 -7.73 -13.99 1.77
N ASN A 173 -6.81 -13.19 2.35
CA ASN A 173 -5.96 -13.59 3.47
C ASN A 173 -5.21 -14.93 3.21
N LYS A 174 -4.77 -15.10 1.98
CA LYS A 174 -3.94 -16.23 1.53
C LYS A 174 -2.68 -15.68 0.90
N TYR A 175 -1.53 -16.18 1.33
CA TYR A 175 -0.23 -15.65 0.94
C TYR A 175 0.67 -16.74 0.37
N HIS A 176 1.44 -16.39 -0.67
CA HIS A 176 2.43 -17.25 -1.31
C HIS A 176 3.81 -17.09 -0.65
N LEU A 177 3.92 -17.56 0.62
CA LEU A 177 5.11 -17.36 1.45
C LEU A 177 6.36 -18.07 0.91
N GLU A 178 6.19 -19.10 0.09
CA GLU A 178 7.28 -19.79 -0.59
C GLU A 178 8.08 -18.88 -1.54
N GLY A 179 7.47 -17.78 -2.00
CA GLY A 179 8.17 -16.72 -2.75
C GLY A 179 9.17 -15.92 -1.93
N LEU A 180 9.06 -15.99 -0.60
CA LEU A 180 9.94 -15.27 0.32
C LEU A 180 11.23 -16.02 0.64
N SER A 181 11.32 -17.32 0.34
CA SER A 181 12.44 -18.19 0.67
C SER A 181 13.44 -18.40 -0.48
N ALA A 182 13.19 -17.81 -1.67
CA ALA A 182 13.95 -18.14 -2.89
C ALA A 182 15.40 -17.65 -2.92
N ASP A 183 15.84 -16.76 -2.04
CA ASP A 183 17.19 -16.18 -2.06
C ASP A 183 17.91 -16.08 -0.71
N GLY A 184 17.43 -16.80 0.31
CA GLY A 184 18.22 -17.00 1.55
C GLY A 184 18.42 -15.78 2.43
N SER A 185 17.84 -14.63 2.13
CA SER A 185 17.98 -13.40 2.92
C SER A 185 16.87 -13.18 3.95
N SER A 186 15.79 -13.93 3.93
CA SER A 186 14.67 -13.78 4.86
C SER A 186 14.60 -14.82 6.00
N ALA A 187 15.66 -15.55 6.27
CA ALA A 187 15.70 -16.52 7.38
C ALA A 187 15.52 -15.92 8.78
N ALA A 188 15.41 -14.61 8.90
CA ALA A 188 15.22 -13.93 10.18
C ALA A 188 13.75 -13.70 10.59
N ALA A 189 12.77 -14.01 9.74
CA ALA A 189 11.35 -13.81 10.02
C ALA A 189 10.54 -15.12 10.19
N ALA A 190 11.16 -16.28 10.09
CA ALA A 190 10.50 -17.59 10.06
C ALA A 190 10.42 -18.32 11.41
N GLU A 191 10.72 -17.67 12.55
CA GLU A 191 10.51 -18.27 13.87
C GLU A 191 9.37 -17.58 14.63
N VAL A 192 8.17 -17.58 14.06
CA VAL A 192 6.94 -17.60 14.89
C VAL A 192 6.41 -19.01 14.83
N SER A 193 6.80 -19.77 15.84
CA SER A 193 6.42 -21.15 16.10
C SER A 193 4.91 -21.34 16.02
N THR A 194 4.47 -22.18 15.12
CA THR A 194 3.18 -22.86 15.23
C THR A 194 3.27 -23.90 16.34
N GLU A 195 2.95 -23.52 17.55
CA GLU A 195 2.47 -24.48 18.55
C GLU A 195 0.96 -24.65 18.37
N THR A 196 0.60 -25.59 17.50
CA THR A 196 -0.75 -26.14 17.45
C THR A 196 -0.83 -27.21 18.54
N SER A 197 -1.50 -26.91 19.63
CA SER A 197 -2.03 -27.94 20.52
C SER A 197 -3.19 -28.65 19.83
N GLU A 198 -2.99 -29.92 19.53
CA GLU A 198 -4.05 -30.90 19.24
C GLU A 198 -4.82 -31.21 20.53
N GLU A 199 -6.12 -30.99 20.50
CA GLU A 199 -7.14 -31.77 21.24
C GLU A 199 -8.48 -31.49 20.58
N GLY A 200 -9.06 -32.38 19.83
CA GLY A 200 -9.94 -33.46 20.25
C GLY A 200 -11.39 -33.14 20.01
N GLU A 201 -11.98 -33.77 18.92
CA GLU A 201 -13.35 -34.33 18.84
C GLU A 201 -14.58 -33.47 19.21
N THR A 202 -15.61 -33.31 18.41
CA THR A 202 -16.60 -34.23 17.81
C THR A 202 -17.66 -33.45 17.04
N ALA A 203 -18.12 -34.08 15.98
CA ALA A 203 -19.36 -33.98 15.20
C ALA A 203 -20.51 -33.04 15.61
N GLY A 204 -21.10 -32.41 14.60
CA GLY A 204 -22.42 -31.80 14.62
C GLY A 204 -22.78 -31.25 13.25
N GLU A 205 -23.63 -31.96 12.52
CA GLU A 205 -24.23 -31.61 11.21
C GLU A 205 -25.15 -30.40 11.32
N ASP A 206 -25.34 -29.80 10.16
CA ASP A 206 -26.51 -29.17 9.60
C ASP A 206 -26.54 -27.68 9.34
N ALA A 207 -26.79 -27.45 8.03
CA ALA A 207 -27.71 -26.53 7.39
C ALA A 207 -27.32 -25.05 7.17
N ASP A 208 -27.13 -24.78 5.87
CA ASP A 208 -27.86 -23.78 5.06
C ASP A 208 -27.83 -22.31 5.50
N GLY A 209 -27.39 -21.45 4.61
CA GLY A 209 -27.47 -20.00 4.75
C GLY A 209 -26.67 -19.23 3.68
N THR A 210 -27.24 -19.22 2.49
CA THR A 210 -26.91 -18.37 1.34
C THR A 210 -26.57 -16.91 1.65
N SER A 211 -25.61 -16.41 0.86
CA SER A 211 -25.59 -15.11 0.16
C SER A 211 -25.29 -13.82 0.96
N GLU A 212 -24.51 -13.04 0.25
CA GLU A 212 -24.29 -11.59 0.33
C GLU A 212 -22.95 -11.14 0.92
N ALA A 213 -21.92 -11.17 0.09
CA ALA A 213 -20.76 -10.30 0.22
C ALA A 213 -20.15 -9.98 -1.16
N GLU A 214 -20.99 -9.46 -2.04
CA GLU A 214 -20.58 -8.94 -3.36
C GLU A 214 -21.18 -7.55 -3.50
N SER A 215 -20.49 -6.52 -2.99
CA SER A 215 -20.78 -5.12 -3.33
C SER A 215 -19.85 -4.10 -2.62
N ALA A 216 -18.56 -4.21 -2.78
CA ALA A 216 -17.67 -3.12 -2.34
C ALA A 216 -16.50 -2.82 -3.30
N ALA A 217 -16.35 -3.58 -4.38
CA ALA A 217 -15.19 -3.42 -5.27
C ALA A 217 -15.45 -2.63 -6.56
N GLU A 218 -16.67 -2.18 -6.82
CA GLU A 218 -17.04 -1.64 -8.14
C GLU A 218 -17.11 -0.10 -8.22
N THR A 219 -16.64 0.64 -7.23
CA THR A 219 -16.80 2.11 -7.22
C THR A 219 -15.49 2.90 -7.41
N ALA A 220 -14.38 2.26 -7.73
CA ALA A 220 -13.09 2.95 -7.88
C ALA A 220 -12.55 3.07 -9.32
N GLN A 221 -13.32 2.64 -10.34
CA GLN A 221 -12.88 2.76 -11.73
C GLN A 221 -13.99 3.29 -12.63
N GLN A 222 -14.18 4.59 -12.68
CA GLN A 222 -14.59 5.35 -13.88
C GLN A 222 -14.21 6.80 -13.69
#